data_f8d4c9f93ca621e0e6d1b6f1ec1250e7
#
_entry.id   f8d4c9f93ca621e0e6d1b6f1ec1250e7
#
_cell.length_a   1.000
_cell.length_b   1.000
_cell.length_c   1.000
_cell.angle_alpha   90.00
_cell.angle_beta   90.00
_cell.angle_gamma   90.00
#
_symmetry.space_group_name_H-M   'P 1'
#
loop_
_entity.id
_entity.type
_entity.pdbx_description
1 polymer ?
#
loop_
_entity_poly.entity_id
_entity_poly.type
_entity_poly.pdbx_seq_one_letter_code
_entity_poly.pdbx_strand_id
1 'polypeptide(L)'
;MDKNAHEADGIIVSCRIKPHNAFRGPYESGVCKMMVVGLGKQKGAESVHSDGLGNMARNLPANAKVVVENSNILFAIPCVENAYDETALIEAIPTEKIFEREPELLKIAFSNMPSILVKEADVLVVNEIGKNFSGTGVDPNISGTWSTEFGKGGLQVKRTCFLDLRDSSHGNANGMG
;
A
#
# COMPACT_ATOMS: atom_id res chain seq x y z
N MET A 1 -12.28 -15.19 -3.65
CA MET A 1 -11.29 -15.52 -2.60
C MET A 1 -10.40 -16.65 -3.07
N ASP A 2 -9.17 -16.73 -2.58
CA ASP A 2 -8.28 -17.87 -2.75
C ASP A 2 -8.94 -19.16 -2.24
N LYS A 3 -8.85 -20.25 -3.02
CA LYS A 3 -9.51 -21.52 -2.70
C LYS A 3 -9.02 -22.10 -1.38
N ASN A 4 -7.70 -22.16 -1.18
CA ASN A 4 -7.13 -22.75 0.02
C ASN A 4 -7.49 -21.95 1.29
N ALA A 5 -7.53 -20.62 1.18
CA ALA A 5 -7.98 -19.77 2.29
C ALA A 5 -9.46 -19.97 2.59
N HIS A 6 -10.31 -20.14 1.56
CA HIS A 6 -11.75 -20.36 1.74
C HIS A 6 -12.07 -21.72 2.39
N GLU A 7 -11.28 -22.75 2.08
CA GLU A 7 -11.46 -24.10 2.59
C GLU A 7 -10.77 -24.34 3.96
N ALA A 8 -10.02 -23.36 4.46
CA ALA A 8 -9.34 -23.45 5.75
C ALA A 8 -10.31 -23.29 6.92
N ASP A 9 -10.01 -23.93 8.05
CA ASP A 9 -10.78 -23.80 9.31
C ASP A 9 -10.77 -22.38 9.86
N GLY A 10 -9.78 -21.56 9.50
CA GLY A 10 -9.67 -20.16 9.88
C GLY A 10 -8.55 -19.45 9.15
N ILE A 11 -8.66 -18.13 9.02
CA ILE A 11 -7.72 -17.28 8.30
C ILE A 11 -7.10 -16.28 9.27
N ILE A 12 -5.77 -16.23 9.32
CA ILE A 12 -5.01 -15.18 9.98
C ILE A 12 -4.41 -14.30 8.89
N VAL A 13 -4.75 -13.01 8.89
CA VAL A 13 -4.27 -12.07 7.88
C VAL A 13 -3.01 -11.38 8.38
N SER A 14 -1.85 -11.71 7.80
CA SER A 14 -0.57 -11.06 8.11
C SER A 14 -0.14 -10.17 6.96
N CYS A 15 0.25 -8.93 7.26
CA CYS A 15 0.66 -7.96 6.25
C CYS A 15 1.41 -6.77 6.85
N ARG A 16 2.04 -5.96 5.97
CA ARG A 16 2.50 -4.62 6.33
C ARG A 16 1.40 -3.60 6.14
N ILE A 17 1.32 -2.63 7.05
CA ILE A 17 0.53 -1.41 6.86
C ILE A 17 1.49 -0.31 6.43
N LYS A 18 1.21 0.30 5.29
CA LYS A 18 1.99 1.41 4.75
C LYS A 18 1.16 2.32 3.84
N PRO A 19 1.58 3.57 3.64
CA PRO A 19 0.98 4.46 2.65
C PRO A 19 0.98 3.83 1.26
N HIS A 20 -0.11 4.00 0.53
CA HIS A 20 -0.20 3.54 -0.86
C HIS A 20 0.52 4.51 -1.80
N ASN A 21 0.98 4.01 -2.93
CA ASN A 21 1.73 4.78 -3.92
C ASN A 21 0.87 5.31 -5.08
N ALA A 22 -0.46 5.23 -4.99
CA ALA A 22 -1.34 5.70 -6.06
C ALA A 22 -2.59 6.45 -5.58
N PHE A 23 -2.98 6.36 -4.32
CA PHE A 23 -4.15 7.06 -3.79
C PHE A 23 -4.02 7.32 -2.29
N ARG A 24 -4.94 8.14 -1.75
CA ARG A 24 -5.08 8.44 -0.33
C ARG A 24 -6.45 8.04 0.18
N GLY A 25 -6.47 7.53 1.43
CA GLY A 25 -7.69 7.17 2.12
C GLY A 25 -7.44 6.71 3.55
N PRO A 26 -8.49 6.41 4.31
CA PRO A 26 -8.36 5.85 5.66
C PRO A 26 -7.84 4.39 5.64
N TYR A 27 -8.00 3.71 4.52
CA TYR A 27 -7.49 2.36 4.27
C TYR A 27 -6.68 2.40 2.97
N GLU A 28 -5.40 2.08 3.05
CA GLU A 28 -4.49 2.10 1.90
C GLU A 28 -3.85 0.72 1.69
N SER A 29 -2.55 0.56 1.99
CA SER A 29 -1.92 -0.77 1.98
C SER A 29 -1.93 -1.35 3.39
N GLY A 30 -2.73 -2.39 3.61
CA GLY A 30 -2.89 -3.00 4.93
C GLY A 30 -3.78 -4.25 4.90
N VAL A 31 -4.47 -4.51 6.01
CA VAL A 31 -5.31 -5.70 6.21
C VAL A 31 -6.46 -5.74 5.21
N CYS A 32 -7.18 -4.63 5.04
CA CYS A 32 -8.27 -4.53 4.06
C CYS A 32 -7.79 -4.86 2.65
N LYS A 33 -6.65 -4.30 2.23
CA LYS A 33 -6.07 -4.61 0.92
C LYS A 33 -5.65 -6.07 0.80
N MET A 34 -5.06 -6.64 1.85
CA MET A 34 -4.65 -8.04 1.84
C MET A 34 -5.86 -8.97 1.71
N MET A 35 -6.94 -8.70 2.40
CA MET A 35 -8.18 -9.46 2.26
C MET A 35 -8.76 -9.38 0.85
N VAL A 36 -8.88 -8.18 0.30
CA VAL A 36 -9.57 -7.96 -0.99
C VAL A 36 -8.70 -8.32 -2.18
N VAL A 37 -7.44 -7.88 -2.21
CA VAL A 37 -6.54 -8.07 -3.35
C VAL A 37 -5.68 -9.33 -3.14
N GLY A 38 -5.11 -9.51 -1.96
CA GLY A 38 -4.28 -10.68 -1.64
C GLY A 38 -5.08 -11.98 -1.72
N LEU A 39 -6.07 -12.13 -0.85
CA LEU A 39 -6.95 -13.30 -0.83
C LEU A 39 -7.97 -13.30 -1.97
N GLY A 40 -8.39 -12.13 -2.44
CA GLY A 40 -9.34 -11.99 -3.57
C GLY A 40 -8.75 -12.31 -4.93
N LYS A 41 -7.40 -12.37 -5.04
CA LYS A 41 -6.68 -12.62 -6.28
C LYS A 41 -7.07 -11.65 -7.39
N GLN A 42 -7.04 -12.08 -8.66
CA GLN A 42 -7.37 -11.26 -9.82
C GLN A 42 -8.79 -10.67 -9.72
N LYS A 43 -9.79 -11.49 -9.41
CA LYS A 43 -11.19 -11.03 -9.31
C LYS A 43 -11.41 -10.00 -8.22
N GLY A 44 -10.74 -10.15 -7.07
CA GLY A 44 -10.78 -9.16 -5.99
C GLY A 44 -10.12 -7.86 -6.39
N ALA A 45 -8.97 -7.92 -7.06
CA ALA A 45 -8.30 -6.75 -7.61
C ALA A 45 -9.17 -6.04 -8.66
N GLU A 46 -9.75 -6.77 -9.62
CA GLU A 46 -10.66 -6.23 -10.62
C GLU A 46 -11.86 -5.53 -9.99
N SER A 47 -12.49 -6.16 -8.98
CA SER A 47 -13.64 -5.57 -8.27
C SER A 47 -13.32 -4.22 -7.64
N VAL A 48 -12.15 -4.09 -7.01
CA VAL A 48 -11.74 -2.83 -6.36
C VAL A 48 -11.38 -1.76 -7.38
N HIS A 49 -10.81 -2.14 -8.53
CA HIS A 49 -10.36 -1.21 -9.56
C HIS A 49 -11.43 -0.88 -10.60
N SER A 50 -12.57 -1.57 -10.61
CA SER A 50 -13.61 -1.45 -11.65
C SER A 50 -14.09 -0.02 -11.88
N ASP A 51 -14.15 0.78 -10.82
CA ASP A 51 -14.61 2.18 -10.86
C ASP A 51 -13.45 3.18 -10.96
N GLY A 52 -12.24 2.70 -11.25
CA GLY A 52 -11.02 3.52 -11.33
C GLY A 52 -10.37 3.84 -9.97
N LEU A 53 -9.14 4.33 -10.04
CA LEU A 53 -8.30 4.58 -8.86
C LEU A 53 -8.85 5.64 -7.91
N GLY A 54 -9.62 6.60 -8.40
CA GLY A 54 -10.25 7.63 -7.57
C GLY A 54 -11.27 7.09 -6.56
N ASN A 55 -11.81 5.89 -6.80
CA ASN A 55 -12.78 5.25 -5.93
C ASN A 55 -12.18 4.21 -4.98
N MET A 56 -10.86 3.98 -5.03
CA MET A 56 -10.17 2.99 -4.21
C MET A 56 -10.42 3.18 -2.71
N ALA A 57 -10.36 4.41 -2.22
CA ALA A 57 -10.58 4.73 -0.81
C ALA A 57 -11.98 4.32 -0.29
N ARG A 58 -12.98 4.28 -1.19
CA ARG A 58 -14.35 3.82 -0.91
C ARG A 58 -14.49 2.31 -1.10
N ASN A 59 -14.00 1.82 -2.24
CA ASN A 59 -14.23 0.45 -2.68
C ASN A 59 -13.46 -0.57 -1.81
N LEU A 60 -12.26 -0.22 -1.37
CA LEU A 60 -11.41 -1.11 -0.60
C LEU A 60 -12.07 -1.56 0.72
N PRO A 61 -12.47 -0.66 1.64
CA PRO A 61 -13.14 -1.08 2.87
C PRO A 61 -14.51 -1.71 2.63
N ALA A 62 -15.25 -1.31 1.60
CA ALA A 62 -16.53 -1.92 1.25
C ALA A 62 -16.37 -3.39 0.86
N ASN A 63 -15.42 -3.71 -0.01
CA ASN A 63 -15.11 -5.09 -0.39
C ASN A 63 -14.52 -5.89 0.79
N ALA A 64 -13.69 -5.27 1.64
CA ALA A 64 -13.13 -5.93 2.82
C ALA A 64 -14.22 -6.36 3.82
N LYS A 65 -15.27 -5.57 4.00
CA LYS A 65 -16.43 -5.95 4.82
C LYS A 65 -17.10 -7.21 4.30
N VAL A 66 -17.32 -7.29 2.97
CA VAL A 66 -17.90 -8.49 2.35
C VAL A 66 -17.01 -9.72 2.60
N VAL A 67 -15.69 -9.56 2.54
CA VAL A 67 -14.76 -10.67 2.84
C VAL A 67 -14.90 -11.11 4.30
N VAL A 68 -14.93 -10.18 5.25
CA VAL A 68 -15.08 -10.49 6.68
C VAL A 68 -16.43 -11.21 6.95
N GLU A 69 -17.51 -10.75 6.34
CA GLU A 69 -18.86 -11.31 6.53
C GLU A 69 -19.03 -12.72 5.93
N ASN A 70 -18.23 -13.08 4.92
CA ASN A 70 -18.39 -14.32 4.16
C ASN A 70 -17.19 -15.28 4.28
N SER A 71 -16.28 -15.04 5.23
CA SER A 71 -15.13 -15.92 5.45
C SER A 71 -14.75 -15.98 6.93
N ASN A 72 -14.04 -17.05 7.31
CA ASN A 72 -13.61 -17.24 8.68
C ASN A 72 -12.29 -16.52 8.99
N ILE A 73 -12.31 -15.18 8.95
CA ILE A 73 -11.18 -14.36 9.42
C ILE A 73 -11.18 -14.40 10.95
N LEU A 74 -10.15 -14.97 11.56
CA LEU A 74 -10.03 -15.08 13.02
C LEU A 74 -9.49 -13.79 13.62
N PHE A 75 -8.39 -13.29 13.07
CA PHE A 75 -7.75 -12.02 13.45
C PHE A 75 -6.71 -11.61 12.40
N ALA A 76 -6.18 -10.41 12.52
CA ALA A 76 -5.08 -9.94 11.71
C ALA A 76 -3.81 -9.73 12.54
N ILE A 77 -2.63 -9.90 11.91
CA ILE A 77 -1.32 -9.57 12.49
C ILE A 77 -0.60 -8.61 11.53
N PRO A 78 -1.01 -7.34 11.49
CA PRO A 78 -0.27 -6.34 10.74
C PRO A 78 1.03 -5.96 11.45
N CYS A 79 2.03 -5.56 10.65
CA CYS A 79 3.20 -4.86 11.12
C CYS A 79 3.32 -3.47 10.49
N VAL A 80 3.97 -2.56 11.20
CA VAL A 80 4.37 -1.24 10.73
C VAL A 80 5.89 -1.16 10.80
N GLU A 81 6.52 -0.68 9.75
CA GLU A 81 7.96 -0.50 9.67
C GLU A 81 8.36 0.94 9.98
N ASN A 82 9.63 1.14 10.32
CA ASN A 82 10.26 2.45 10.45
C ASN A 82 10.96 2.86 9.14
N ALA A 83 11.65 4.00 9.15
CA ALA A 83 12.35 4.56 8.01
C ALA A 83 13.56 3.72 7.52
N TYR A 84 13.94 2.68 8.26
CA TYR A 84 15.06 1.79 7.96
C TYR A 84 14.59 0.38 7.52
N ASP A 85 13.31 0.25 7.17
CA ASP A 85 12.66 -1.04 6.86
C ASP A 85 12.69 -2.06 8.01
N GLU A 86 12.83 -1.58 9.25
CA GLU A 86 12.78 -2.40 10.46
C GLU A 86 11.37 -2.39 11.05
N THR A 87 10.98 -3.52 11.64
CA THR A 87 9.68 -3.63 12.30
C THR A 87 9.61 -2.76 13.55
N ALA A 88 8.78 -1.71 13.51
CA ALA A 88 8.54 -0.81 14.62
C ALA A 88 7.38 -1.28 15.53
N LEU A 89 6.37 -1.94 14.94
CA LEU A 89 5.18 -2.40 15.65
C LEU A 89 4.63 -3.67 15.01
N ILE A 90 4.25 -4.65 15.82
CA ILE A 90 3.41 -5.78 15.45
C ILE A 90 2.23 -5.82 16.43
N GLU A 91 1.03 -6.00 15.93
CA GLU A 91 -0.19 -6.05 16.75
C GLU A 91 -1.10 -7.16 16.28
N ALA A 92 -1.73 -7.89 17.22
CA ALA A 92 -2.81 -8.82 16.91
C ALA A 92 -4.14 -8.08 17.04
N ILE A 93 -4.92 -8.02 15.96
CA ILE A 93 -6.17 -7.27 15.89
C ILE A 93 -7.32 -8.26 15.68
N PRO A 94 -8.25 -8.40 16.65
CA PRO A 94 -9.48 -9.17 16.48
C PRO A 94 -10.27 -8.68 15.25
N THR A 95 -10.97 -9.58 14.59
CA THR A 95 -11.68 -9.30 13.33
C THR A 95 -12.63 -8.12 13.44
N GLU A 96 -13.35 -7.98 14.52
CA GLU A 96 -14.32 -6.89 14.79
C GLU A 96 -13.64 -5.53 14.98
N LYS A 97 -12.32 -5.49 15.24
CA LYS A 97 -11.54 -4.28 15.45
C LYS A 97 -10.71 -3.84 14.23
N ILE A 98 -10.67 -4.63 13.16
CA ILE A 98 -9.83 -4.34 11.99
C ILE A 98 -10.15 -2.96 11.41
N PHE A 99 -11.43 -2.65 11.19
CA PHE A 99 -11.85 -1.38 10.58
C PHE A 99 -11.65 -0.15 11.47
N GLU A 100 -11.59 -0.34 12.78
CA GLU A 100 -11.28 0.73 13.73
C GLU A 100 -9.76 0.97 13.82
N ARG A 101 -8.99 -0.12 13.87
CA ARG A 101 -7.56 -0.06 14.20
C ARG A 101 -6.65 0.20 13.01
N GLU A 102 -6.98 -0.33 11.82
CA GLU A 102 -6.12 -0.16 10.63
C GLU A 102 -5.86 1.30 10.26
N PRO A 103 -6.84 2.24 10.27
CA PRO A 103 -6.58 3.66 10.02
C PRO A 103 -5.63 4.32 11.01
N GLU A 104 -5.62 3.87 12.28
CA GLU A 104 -4.69 4.40 13.28
C GLU A 104 -3.27 3.90 13.04
N LEU A 105 -3.12 2.62 12.70
CA LEU A 105 -1.83 2.05 12.32
C LEU A 105 -1.28 2.68 11.03
N LEU A 106 -2.15 3.01 10.10
CA LEU A 106 -1.75 3.74 8.88
C LEU A 106 -1.19 5.13 9.21
N LYS A 107 -1.74 5.85 10.20
CA LYS A 107 -1.18 7.13 10.67
C LYS A 107 0.22 6.94 11.27
N ILE A 108 0.44 5.87 12.03
CA ILE A 108 1.76 5.53 12.56
C ILE A 108 2.72 5.23 11.41
N ALA A 109 2.27 4.45 10.41
CA ALA A 109 3.07 4.15 9.22
C ALA A 109 3.47 5.42 8.46
N PHE A 110 2.56 6.38 8.30
CA PHE A 110 2.88 7.69 7.73
C PHE A 110 3.95 8.44 8.51
N SER A 111 3.85 8.46 9.83
CA SER A 111 4.83 9.16 10.68
C SER A 111 6.22 8.52 10.68
N ASN A 112 6.28 7.22 10.36
CA ASN A 112 7.51 6.44 10.30
C ASN A 112 8.18 6.45 8.91
N MET A 113 7.51 7.01 7.88
CA MET A 113 8.08 7.06 6.54
C MET A 113 9.37 7.89 6.51
N PRO A 114 10.41 7.44 5.78
CA PRO A 114 11.56 8.30 5.49
C PRO A 114 11.13 9.51 4.66
N SER A 115 11.91 10.58 4.72
CA SER A 115 11.64 11.79 3.95
C SER A 115 12.92 12.41 3.40
N ILE A 116 12.81 13.11 2.27
CA ILE A 116 13.86 14.00 1.80
C ILE A 116 13.82 15.26 2.67
N LEU A 117 15.00 15.67 3.19
CA LEU A 117 15.08 16.72 4.21
C LEU A 117 14.81 18.14 3.70
N VAL A 118 14.69 18.33 2.38
CA VAL A 118 14.23 19.58 1.77
C VAL A 118 12.75 19.49 1.42
N LYS A 119 12.01 20.60 1.52
CA LYS A 119 10.56 20.61 1.27
C LYS A 119 10.21 20.71 -0.21
N GLU A 120 11.07 21.39 -0.98
CA GLU A 120 10.86 21.65 -2.41
C GLU A 120 12.18 21.60 -3.17
N ALA A 121 12.08 21.28 -4.45
CA ALA A 121 13.18 21.29 -5.40
C ALA A 121 12.68 21.58 -6.82
N ASP A 122 13.49 22.26 -7.64
CA ASP A 122 13.13 22.42 -9.06
C ASP A 122 13.29 21.11 -9.82
N VAL A 123 14.35 20.37 -9.52
CA VAL A 123 14.66 19.08 -10.16
C VAL A 123 15.12 18.08 -9.10
N LEU A 124 14.55 16.88 -9.15
CA LEU A 124 15.02 15.71 -8.45
C LEU A 124 15.70 14.78 -9.46
N VAL A 125 16.98 14.49 -9.26
CA VAL A 125 17.69 13.49 -10.07
C VAL A 125 17.90 12.24 -9.22
N VAL A 126 17.41 11.11 -9.70
CA VAL A 126 17.51 9.80 -9.04
C VAL A 126 18.38 8.90 -9.89
N ASN A 127 19.49 8.42 -9.34
CA ASN A 127 20.46 7.61 -10.08
C ASN A 127 19.84 6.30 -10.57
N GLU A 128 19.10 5.62 -9.70
CA GLU A 128 18.55 4.30 -10.01
C GLU A 128 17.19 4.13 -9.33
N ILE A 129 16.23 3.57 -10.04
CA ILE A 129 14.94 3.12 -9.51
C ILE A 129 14.80 1.62 -9.63
N GLY A 130 13.87 1.01 -8.88
CA GLY A 130 13.67 -0.43 -8.96
C GLY A 130 12.44 -0.92 -8.22
N LYS A 131 11.85 -2.00 -8.72
CA LYS A 131 10.66 -2.63 -8.11
C LYS A 131 10.91 -3.16 -6.69
N ASN A 132 12.16 -3.37 -6.32
CA ASN A 132 12.58 -3.74 -4.97
C ASN A 132 12.61 -2.54 -4.01
N PHE A 133 12.67 -1.30 -4.51
CA PHE A 133 12.56 -0.09 -3.68
C PHE A 133 11.08 0.27 -3.42
N SER A 134 10.27 0.24 -4.47
CA SER A 134 8.84 0.48 -4.41
C SER A 134 8.14 -0.21 -5.55
N GLY A 135 6.86 -0.57 -5.40
CA GLY A 135 6.06 -1.12 -6.48
C GLY A 135 5.96 -0.22 -7.72
N THR A 136 6.17 1.08 -7.56
CA THR A 136 6.25 2.08 -8.64
C THR A 136 7.67 2.35 -9.12
N GLY A 137 8.67 1.68 -8.55
CA GLY A 137 10.10 1.87 -8.90
C GLY A 137 10.78 2.91 -8.02
N VAL A 138 10.09 3.98 -7.67
CA VAL A 138 10.43 4.99 -6.67
C VAL A 138 9.18 5.24 -5.82
N ASP A 139 9.33 5.44 -4.51
CA ASP A 139 8.17 5.70 -3.67
C ASP A 139 7.70 7.17 -3.80
N PRO A 140 6.50 7.43 -4.34
CA PRO A 140 6.00 8.78 -4.50
C PRO A 140 5.69 9.48 -3.17
N ASN A 141 5.49 8.71 -2.08
CA ASN A 141 5.33 9.27 -0.73
C ASN A 141 6.60 10.03 -0.28
N ILE A 142 7.75 9.68 -0.85
CA ILE A 142 9.05 10.29 -0.56
C ILE A 142 9.43 11.28 -1.65
N SER A 143 9.43 10.81 -2.91
CA SER A 143 9.90 11.59 -4.06
C SER A 143 8.94 12.67 -4.53
N GLY A 144 7.65 12.57 -4.18
CA GLY A 144 6.62 13.48 -4.67
C GLY A 144 6.22 13.25 -6.14
N THR A 145 6.78 12.23 -6.80
CA THR A 145 6.51 11.92 -8.21
C THR A 145 5.36 10.90 -8.30
N TRP A 146 4.15 11.39 -8.50
CA TRP A 146 2.93 10.61 -8.52
C TRP A 146 2.51 10.22 -9.94
N SER A 147 2.16 8.97 -10.14
CA SER A 147 1.58 8.47 -11.40
C SER A 147 0.07 8.69 -11.51
N THR A 148 -0.56 9.21 -10.45
CA THR A 148 -2.00 9.48 -10.40
C THR A 148 -2.28 10.81 -9.71
N GLU A 149 -3.39 11.45 -10.05
CA GLU A 149 -3.89 12.65 -9.39
C GLU A 149 -4.51 12.38 -8.00
N PHE A 150 -4.72 11.11 -7.63
CA PHE A 150 -5.36 10.69 -6.38
C PHE A 150 -4.36 10.50 -5.23
N GLY A 151 -3.06 10.57 -5.52
CA GLY A 151 -1.98 10.56 -4.54
C GLY A 151 -1.52 11.97 -4.21
N LYS A 152 -0.93 12.15 -3.02
CA LYS A 152 -0.33 13.43 -2.59
C LYS A 152 0.69 13.24 -1.47
N GLY A 153 1.62 14.18 -1.38
CA GLY A 153 2.70 14.16 -0.38
C GLY A 153 4.07 13.93 -1.02
N GLY A 154 5.08 13.78 -0.19
CA GLY A 154 6.47 13.71 -0.62
C GLY A 154 7.07 15.08 -0.94
N LEU A 155 8.23 15.08 -1.59
CA LEU A 155 8.91 16.30 -2.03
C LEU A 155 8.05 17.08 -3.02
N GLN A 156 7.95 18.39 -2.85
CA GLN A 156 7.40 19.26 -3.90
C GLN A 156 8.45 19.46 -4.99
N VAL A 157 8.28 18.79 -6.12
CA VAL A 157 9.24 18.79 -7.21
C VAL A 157 8.59 19.16 -8.54
N LYS A 158 9.24 20.03 -9.33
CA LYS A 158 8.73 20.44 -10.65
C LYS A 158 9.02 19.42 -11.73
N ARG A 159 10.18 18.78 -11.66
CA ARG A 159 10.64 17.75 -12.61
C ARG A 159 11.43 16.68 -11.88
N THR A 160 11.23 15.42 -12.26
CA THR A 160 12.05 14.30 -11.80
C THR A 160 12.73 13.65 -12.98
N CYS A 161 14.01 13.34 -12.83
CA CYS A 161 14.81 12.63 -13.81
C CYS A 161 15.29 11.31 -13.20
N PHE A 162 14.96 10.19 -13.83
CA PHE A 162 15.44 8.86 -13.48
C PHE A 162 16.53 8.47 -14.48
N LEU A 163 17.74 8.19 -13.99
CA LEU A 163 18.88 7.93 -14.85
C LEU A 163 18.98 6.46 -15.26
N ASP A 164 18.56 5.56 -14.36
CA ASP A 164 18.69 4.13 -14.62
C ASP A 164 17.59 3.32 -13.93
N LEU A 165 17.39 2.08 -14.40
CA LEU A 165 16.48 1.09 -13.84
C LEU A 165 17.26 -0.16 -13.45
N ARG A 166 17.13 -0.58 -12.21
CA ARG A 166 17.75 -1.79 -11.68
C ARG A 166 17.53 -3.02 -12.55
N ASP A 167 18.56 -3.79 -12.81
CA ASP A 167 18.49 -5.06 -13.55
C ASP A 167 17.48 -6.04 -12.96
N SER A 168 17.36 -6.09 -11.62
CA SER A 168 16.38 -6.91 -10.91
C SER A 168 14.93 -6.55 -11.21
N SER A 169 14.67 -5.42 -11.85
CA SER A 169 13.35 -5.02 -12.33
C SER A 169 12.99 -5.58 -13.71
N HIS A 170 13.94 -6.28 -14.35
CA HIS A 170 13.76 -6.92 -15.67
C HIS A 170 13.18 -5.98 -16.75
N GLY A 171 13.61 -4.72 -16.77
CA GLY A 171 13.10 -3.71 -17.69
C GLY A 171 11.72 -3.14 -17.32
N ASN A 172 11.12 -3.54 -16.20
CA ASN A 172 9.80 -3.08 -15.80
C ASN A 172 9.88 -1.76 -15.02
N ALA A 173 9.56 -0.67 -15.71
CA ALA A 173 9.43 0.68 -15.15
C ALA A 173 7.96 1.14 -15.01
N ASN A 174 7.00 0.25 -15.13
CA ASN A 174 5.57 0.59 -15.04
C ASN A 174 5.19 1.18 -13.67
N GLY A 175 4.41 2.26 -13.68
CA GLY A 175 3.94 2.97 -12.49
C GLY A 175 4.83 4.13 -12.04
N MET A 176 5.89 4.45 -12.77
CA MET A 176 6.58 5.74 -12.62
C MET A 176 5.64 6.87 -13.01
N GLY A 177 5.66 7.95 -12.21
CA GLY A 177 4.91 9.17 -12.48
C GLY A 177 5.43 9.98 -13.66
#